data_7d313bd0ef885aa4a19d1fda7fe69344
#
_entry.id   7d313bd0ef885aa4a19d1fda7fe69344
#
_cell.length_a   1.000
_cell.length_b   1.000
_cell.length_c   1.000
_cell.angle_alpha   90.00
_cell.angle_beta   90.00
_cell.angle_gamma   90.00
#
_symmetry.space_group_name_H-M   'P 1'
#
loop_
_entity.id
_entity.type
_entity.pdbx_description
1 polymer ?
#
loop_
_entity_poly.entity_id
_entity_poly.type
_entity_poly.pdbx_seq_one_letter_code
_entity_poly.pdbx_strand_id
1 'polypeptide(L)'
;MKYIRKKIAIALILTVVFVSFFTNIPVHSKVIYQTVTSETITSGVVLERITRFTDEGWQKINVLRANLNNPNVLVDTLTDKDSIKNLANTKELAESHKAVAAINAGFFNWLSEAGKASPDGPVVQSGELISADHEYNRYNNSMGTFSIDKNNNLLYDFWKTDMEITASNGKTMVISQYNKASFKDYTDVTMWCTKWSEYSLGASEKYPDIVEMVIEGPFVTDIREGMPSVKIPQNGYVIITRGKNAEFIKNNFKVGSPFLLSITTRPNWEDMKMSVTGSAILVK
;
A
#
# COMPACT_ATOMS: atom_id res chain seq x y z
N MET A 1 27.11 31.97 49.46
CA MET A 1 26.45 30.78 48.95
C MET A 1 25.60 31.02 47.68
N LYS A 2 24.72 31.99 47.57
CA LYS A 2 23.91 32.27 46.38
C LYS A 2 24.72 32.53 45.09
N TYR A 3 25.84 33.22 45.18
CA TYR A 3 26.68 33.58 44.01
C TYR A 3 27.42 32.36 43.40
N ILE A 4 27.87 31.44 44.23
CA ILE A 4 28.53 30.20 43.81
C ILE A 4 27.57 29.27 43.11
N ARG A 5 26.31 29.14 43.62
CA ARG A 5 25.26 28.34 42.98
C ARG A 5 24.87 28.86 41.59
N LYS A 6 24.84 30.19 41.37
CA LYS A 6 24.61 30.80 40.03
C LYS A 6 25.75 30.48 39.06
N LYS A 7 27.01 30.56 39.48
CA LYS A 7 28.15 30.23 38.60
C LYS A 7 28.19 28.75 38.23
N ILE A 8 27.83 27.83 39.17
CA ILE A 8 27.75 26.41 38.89
C ILE A 8 26.59 26.12 37.92
N ALA A 9 25.43 26.76 38.09
CA ALA A 9 24.29 26.58 37.17
C ALA A 9 24.62 27.09 35.76
N ILE A 10 25.29 28.21 35.61
CA ILE A 10 25.70 28.74 34.30
C ILE A 10 26.73 27.83 33.64
N ALA A 11 27.71 27.30 34.41
CA ALA A 11 28.71 26.36 33.89
C ALA A 11 28.04 25.06 33.42
N LEU A 12 27.07 24.52 34.17
CA LEU A 12 26.28 23.31 33.80
C LEU A 12 25.47 23.55 32.51
N ILE A 13 24.79 24.68 32.39
CA ILE A 13 24.02 25.05 31.18
C ILE A 13 24.96 25.18 29.98
N LEU A 14 26.13 25.86 30.14
CA LEU A 14 27.12 25.95 29.06
C LEU A 14 27.68 24.58 28.65
N THR A 15 27.90 23.67 29.59
CA THR A 15 28.37 22.30 29.30
C THR A 15 27.30 21.50 28.55
N VAL A 16 26.03 21.61 28.94
CA VAL A 16 24.89 20.92 28.26
C VAL A 16 24.68 21.47 26.84
N VAL A 17 24.77 22.81 26.67
CA VAL A 17 24.70 23.46 25.35
C VAL A 17 25.89 23.04 24.48
N PHE A 18 27.10 22.97 25.02
CA PHE A 18 28.31 22.57 24.29
C PHE A 18 28.24 21.10 23.84
N VAL A 19 27.72 20.19 24.69
CA VAL A 19 27.52 18.77 24.36
C VAL A 19 26.47 18.61 23.27
N SER A 20 25.40 19.42 23.26
CA SER A 20 24.37 19.34 22.22
C SER A 20 24.84 19.81 20.83
N PHE A 21 25.90 20.60 20.73
CA PHE A 21 26.48 20.95 19.42
C PHE A 21 27.32 19.83 18.79
N PHE A 22 27.75 18.82 19.57
CA PHE A 22 28.58 17.73 19.05
C PHE A 22 27.78 16.46 18.70
N THR A 23 26.45 16.41 18.93
CA THR A 23 25.65 15.22 18.70
C THR A 23 25.15 15.04 17.27
N ASN A 24 25.48 15.94 16.34
CA ASN A 24 25.08 15.85 14.94
C ASN A 24 26.30 15.81 13.98
N ILE A 25 27.35 15.10 14.34
CA ILE A 25 28.38 14.78 13.34
C ILE A 25 27.78 13.62 12.52
N PRO A 26 27.49 13.82 11.22
CA PRO A 26 27.09 12.70 10.38
C PRO A 26 28.26 11.72 10.35
N VAL A 27 28.09 10.58 11.00
CA VAL A 27 29.06 9.48 10.93
C VAL A 27 28.93 8.90 9.53
N HIS A 28 29.76 9.39 8.60
CA HIS A 28 29.92 8.76 7.31
C HIS A 28 30.89 7.61 7.47
N SER A 29 30.39 6.40 7.30
CA SER A 29 31.21 5.21 7.25
C SER A 29 32.31 5.38 6.18
N LYS A 30 33.58 5.23 6.57
CA LYS A 30 34.71 5.43 5.67
C LYS A 30 34.90 4.22 4.78
N VAL A 31 34.80 4.41 3.48
CA VAL A 31 35.11 3.36 2.50
C VAL A 31 36.61 3.13 2.45
N ILE A 32 37.04 1.91 2.77
CA ILE A 32 38.45 1.49 2.77
C ILE A 32 38.77 0.81 1.43
N TYR A 33 37.83 0.00 0.92
CA TYR A 33 37.98 -0.75 -0.33
C TYR A 33 36.64 -0.90 -1.02
N GLN A 34 36.61 -0.85 -2.35
CA GLN A 34 35.40 -1.08 -3.13
C GLN A 34 35.73 -1.68 -4.49
N THR A 35 34.94 -2.68 -4.88
CA THR A 35 34.86 -3.15 -6.27
C THR A 35 33.43 -3.03 -6.79
N VAL A 36 33.31 -2.74 -8.08
CA VAL A 36 32.03 -2.68 -8.79
C VAL A 36 32.13 -3.54 -10.02
N THR A 37 31.18 -4.44 -10.19
CA THR A 37 30.98 -5.20 -11.43
C THR A 37 29.63 -4.83 -12.02
N SER A 38 29.55 -4.68 -13.35
CA SER A 38 28.34 -4.31 -14.07
C SER A 38 28.00 -5.37 -15.08
N GLU A 39 26.71 -5.74 -15.13
CA GLU A 39 26.16 -6.74 -16.02
C GLU A 39 24.89 -6.19 -16.69
N THR A 40 24.84 -6.21 -18.01
CA THR A 40 23.63 -5.87 -18.77
C THR A 40 22.69 -7.06 -18.73
N ILE A 41 21.54 -6.90 -18.04
CA ILE A 41 20.48 -7.94 -17.95
C ILE A 41 19.71 -8.00 -19.27
N THR A 42 19.29 -6.83 -19.75
CA THR A 42 18.64 -6.66 -21.06
C THR A 42 18.80 -5.22 -21.52
N SER A 43 18.33 -4.89 -22.73
CA SER A 43 18.36 -3.52 -23.24
C SER A 43 17.69 -2.55 -22.27
N GLY A 44 18.48 -1.60 -21.75
CA GLY A 44 18.02 -0.57 -20.79
C GLY A 44 17.93 -1.03 -19.33
N VAL A 45 18.38 -2.26 -18.99
CA VAL A 45 18.44 -2.75 -17.61
C VAL A 45 19.82 -3.29 -17.28
N VAL A 46 20.45 -2.71 -16.26
CA VAL A 46 21.82 -3.07 -15.82
C VAL A 46 21.81 -3.38 -14.33
N LEU A 47 22.51 -4.44 -13.96
CA LEU A 47 22.77 -4.81 -12.56
C LEU A 47 24.21 -4.46 -12.21
N GLU A 48 24.41 -3.60 -11.22
CA GLU A 48 25.71 -3.33 -10.60
C GLU A 48 25.81 -4.08 -9.28
N ARG A 49 26.87 -4.85 -9.09
CA ARG A 49 27.19 -5.50 -7.82
C ARG A 49 28.40 -4.79 -7.22
N ILE A 50 28.18 -4.21 -6.05
CA ILE A 50 29.19 -3.47 -5.30
C ILE A 50 29.58 -4.29 -4.07
N THR A 51 30.87 -4.62 -3.97
CA THR A 51 31.44 -5.16 -2.74
C THR A 51 32.28 -4.06 -2.11
N ARG A 52 31.94 -3.67 -0.90
CA ARG A 52 32.55 -2.54 -0.19
C ARG A 52 33.00 -3.00 1.19
N PHE A 53 34.19 -2.60 1.58
CA PHE A 53 34.68 -2.70 2.94
C PHE A 53 34.79 -1.31 3.55
N THR A 54 34.18 -1.13 4.70
CA THR A 54 34.17 0.12 5.46
C THR A 54 34.74 -0.11 6.84
N ASP A 55 34.91 0.96 7.61
CA ASP A 55 35.25 0.88 9.03
C ASP A 55 34.18 0.15 9.89
N GLU A 56 32.97 0.01 9.38
CA GLU A 56 31.88 -0.79 9.99
C GLU A 56 31.80 -2.23 9.48
N GLY A 57 32.60 -2.60 8.48
CA GLY A 57 32.66 -3.96 7.93
C GLY A 57 32.30 -4.09 6.46
N TRP A 58 32.06 -5.33 6.02
CA TRP A 58 31.74 -5.67 4.64
C TRP A 58 30.28 -5.40 4.30
N GLN A 59 30.07 -4.77 3.14
CA GLN A 59 28.77 -4.52 2.54
C GLN A 59 28.72 -5.13 1.13
N LYS A 60 27.61 -5.80 0.82
CA LYS A 60 27.27 -6.28 -0.53
C LYS A 60 26.01 -5.57 -0.99
N ILE A 61 26.12 -4.76 -2.03
CA ILE A 61 25.03 -3.93 -2.54
C ILE A 61 24.77 -4.32 -3.99
N ASN A 62 23.50 -4.58 -4.31
CA ASN A 62 23.04 -4.78 -5.68
C ASN A 62 22.21 -3.56 -6.08
N VAL A 63 22.56 -2.92 -7.20
CA VAL A 63 21.86 -1.78 -7.75
C VAL A 63 21.31 -2.16 -9.10
N LEU A 64 19.99 -2.19 -9.23
CA LEU A 64 19.32 -2.40 -10.51
C LEU A 64 19.00 -1.02 -11.11
N ARG A 65 19.53 -0.76 -12.31
CA ARG A 65 19.25 0.46 -13.07
C ARG A 65 18.35 0.16 -14.23
N ALA A 66 17.19 0.81 -14.28
CA ALA A 66 16.22 0.69 -15.37
C ALA A 66 16.08 2.06 -16.07
N ASN A 67 16.32 2.09 -17.37
CA ASN A 67 16.15 3.30 -18.18
C ASN A 67 14.70 3.41 -18.65
N LEU A 68 13.90 4.22 -17.99
CA LEU A 68 12.49 4.41 -18.33
C LEU A 68 12.24 5.13 -19.66
N ASN A 69 13.27 5.73 -20.27
CA ASN A 69 13.18 6.29 -21.61
C ASN A 69 13.33 5.22 -22.70
N ASN A 70 13.75 4.01 -22.36
CA ASN A 70 13.77 2.90 -23.30
C ASN A 70 12.35 2.31 -23.40
N PRO A 71 11.73 2.30 -24.60
CA PRO A 71 10.34 1.83 -24.78
C PRO A 71 10.15 0.33 -24.48
N ASN A 72 11.25 -0.44 -24.41
CA ASN A 72 11.21 -1.87 -24.07
C ASN A 72 11.38 -2.13 -22.56
N VAL A 73 11.50 -1.09 -21.73
CA VAL A 73 11.60 -1.20 -20.28
C VAL A 73 10.28 -0.84 -19.64
N LEU A 74 9.70 -1.79 -18.94
CA LEU A 74 8.53 -1.60 -18.07
C LEU A 74 8.94 -1.86 -16.64
N VAL A 75 8.61 -0.93 -15.75
CA VAL A 75 8.67 -1.12 -14.30
C VAL A 75 7.24 -1.14 -13.76
N ASP A 76 6.90 -2.18 -13.04
CA ASP A 76 5.55 -2.37 -12.51
C ASP A 76 5.58 -2.97 -11.10
N THR A 77 4.47 -2.82 -10.37
CA THR A 77 4.22 -3.54 -9.13
C THR A 77 3.76 -4.96 -9.47
N LEU A 78 4.29 -5.95 -8.74
CA LEU A 78 3.90 -7.34 -8.91
C LEU A 78 3.19 -7.85 -7.66
N THR A 79 2.05 -8.49 -7.87
CA THR A 79 1.29 -9.22 -6.85
C THR A 79 1.06 -10.65 -7.33
N ASP A 80 0.60 -11.53 -6.46
CA ASP A 80 0.20 -12.87 -6.88
C ASP A 80 -0.95 -12.80 -7.91
N LYS A 81 -0.91 -13.66 -8.93
CA LYS A 81 -1.86 -13.62 -10.04
C LYS A 81 -3.26 -14.08 -9.67
N ASP A 82 -3.35 -14.99 -8.72
CA ASP A 82 -4.62 -15.58 -8.33
C ASP A 82 -5.36 -14.70 -7.30
N SER A 83 -4.59 -14.07 -6.40
CA SER A 83 -5.15 -13.15 -5.42
C SER A 83 -4.09 -12.26 -4.80
N ILE A 84 -4.36 -10.96 -4.71
CA ILE A 84 -3.45 -9.98 -4.10
C ILE A 84 -3.21 -10.22 -2.61
N LYS A 85 -4.01 -11.03 -1.94
CA LYS A 85 -3.81 -11.43 -0.54
C LYS A 85 -2.81 -12.58 -0.38
N ASN A 86 -2.45 -13.29 -1.46
CA ASN A 86 -1.49 -14.38 -1.41
C ASN A 86 -0.08 -13.86 -1.21
N LEU A 87 0.66 -14.49 -0.30
CA LEU A 87 2.07 -14.22 -0.13
C LEU A 87 2.89 -15.11 -1.06
N ALA A 88 3.81 -14.49 -1.77
CA ALA A 88 4.82 -15.17 -2.56
C ALA A 88 6.16 -14.45 -2.38
N ASN A 89 7.27 -15.16 -2.54
CA ASN A 89 8.56 -14.49 -2.50
C ASN A 89 8.85 -13.75 -3.82
N THR A 90 9.81 -12.83 -3.77
CA THR A 90 10.15 -11.97 -4.92
C THR A 90 10.51 -12.76 -6.17
N LYS A 91 11.18 -13.93 -6.02
CA LYS A 91 11.56 -14.78 -7.15
C LYS A 91 10.32 -15.41 -7.80
N GLU A 92 9.41 -15.97 -7.01
CA GLU A 92 8.15 -16.55 -7.50
C GLU A 92 7.31 -15.53 -8.24
N LEU A 93 7.17 -14.31 -7.70
CA LEU A 93 6.48 -13.21 -8.38
C LEU A 93 7.16 -12.83 -9.69
N ALA A 94 8.48 -12.69 -9.71
CA ALA A 94 9.22 -12.39 -10.92
C ALA A 94 9.02 -13.47 -12.01
N GLU A 95 9.16 -14.75 -11.66
CA GLU A 95 9.00 -15.86 -12.57
C GLU A 95 7.57 -15.94 -13.14
N SER A 96 6.56 -15.82 -12.27
CA SER A 96 5.15 -15.86 -12.68
C SER A 96 4.78 -14.73 -13.65
N HIS A 97 5.36 -13.54 -13.46
CA HIS A 97 5.14 -12.36 -14.33
C HIS A 97 6.17 -12.25 -15.47
N LYS A 98 7.11 -13.19 -15.57
CA LYS A 98 8.21 -13.18 -16.57
C LYS A 98 9.05 -11.90 -16.49
N ALA A 99 9.22 -11.36 -15.27
CA ALA A 99 10.06 -10.21 -15.04
C ALA A 99 11.54 -10.60 -15.12
N VAL A 100 12.36 -9.77 -15.73
CA VAL A 100 13.81 -10.01 -15.88
C VAL A 100 14.58 -9.70 -14.59
N ALA A 101 14.00 -8.89 -13.72
CA ALA A 101 14.53 -8.58 -12.39
C ALA A 101 13.39 -8.10 -11.47
N ALA A 102 13.53 -8.28 -10.18
CA ALA A 102 12.58 -7.80 -9.18
C ALA A 102 13.26 -7.52 -7.85
N ILE A 103 12.66 -6.64 -7.07
CA ILE A 103 12.99 -6.36 -5.68
C ILE A 103 11.72 -6.42 -4.84
N ASN A 104 11.84 -6.71 -3.55
CA ASN A 104 10.71 -6.54 -2.64
C ASN A 104 10.41 -5.04 -2.46
N ALA A 105 9.12 -4.71 -2.28
CA ALA A 105 8.65 -3.33 -2.25
C ALA A 105 7.75 -3.05 -1.03
N GLY A 106 6.43 -3.00 -1.18
CA GLY A 106 5.49 -2.50 -0.19
C GLY A 106 5.42 -3.26 1.13
N PHE A 107 4.91 -2.59 2.15
CA PHE A 107 4.53 -3.20 3.41
C PHE A 107 3.16 -3.89 3.30
N PHE A 108 2.91 -4.81 4.23
CA PHE A 108 1.64 -5.53 4.30
C PHE A 108 1.35 -5.95 5.74
N ASN A 109 0.08 -6.13 6.05
CA ASN A 109 -0.40 -6.69 7.32
C ASN A 109 -0.71 -8.17 7.15
N TRP A 110 -0.18 -9.00 8.03
CA TRP A 110 -0.48 -10.42 8.09
C TRP A 110 -1.96 -10.65 8.41
N LEU A 111 -2.57 -11.60 7.71
CA LEU A 111 -3.92 -12.06 8.03
C LEU A 111 -3.87 -13.28 8.95
N SER A 112 -5.00 -13.59 9.59
CA SER A 112 -5.12 -14.78 10.44
C SER A 112 -4.95 -16.10 9.68
N GLU A 113 -5.22 -16.08 8.37
CA GLU A 113 -4.99 -17.22 7.48
C GLU A 113 -3.52 -17.29 7.07
N ALA A 114 -2.87 -18.43 7.25
CA ALA A 114 -1.46 -18.62 6.92
C ALA A 114 -1.22 -18.39 5.41
N GLY A 115 -0.12 -17.72 5.09
CA GLY A 115 0.25 -17.39 3.71
C GLY A 115 -0.57 -16.29 3.07
N LYS A 116 -1.36 -15.54 3.86
CA LYS A 116 -2.16 -14.41 3.38
C LYS A 116 -1.74 -13.11 4.06
N ALA A 117 -1.84 -12.02 3.31
CA ALA A 117 -1.55 -10.67 3.78
C ALA A 117 -2.44 -9.64 3.08
N SER A 118 -2.54 -8.47 3.69
CA SER A 118 -3.21 -7.31 3.10
C SER A 118 -2.16 -6.24 2.82
N PRO A 119 -1.99 -5.78 1.58
CA PRO A 119 -1.02 -4.72 1.28
C PRO A 119 -1.37 -3.43 2.02
N ASP A 120 -0.36 -2.70 2.47
CA ASP A 120 -0.55 -1.37 3.06
C ASP A 120 -0.62 -0.30 1.98
N GLY A 121 -1.54 0.67 2.18
CA GLY A 121 -1.73 1.80 1.30
C GLY A 121 -2.25 1.46 -0.10
N PRO A 122 -2.27 2.46 -1.00
CA PRO A 122 -2.70 2.29 -2.37
C PRO A 122 -1.66 1.52 -3.18
N VAL A 123 -2.15 0.59 -3.99
CA VAL A 123 -1.33 -0.20 -4.94
C VAL A 123 -1.92 -0.05 -6.33
N VAL A 124 -1.12 0.45 -7.25
CA VAL A 124 -1.43 0.48 -8.69
C VAL A 124 -0.51 -0.51 -9.39
N GLN A 125 -1.10 -1.39 -10.19
CA GLN A 125 -0.40 -2.35 -11.02
C GLN A 125 -0.91 -2.26 -12.45
N SER A 126 0.00 -2.13 -13.41
CA SER A 126 -0.34 -2.02 -14.84
C SER A 126 -1.37 -0.93 -15.15
N GLY A 127 -1.33 0.19 -14.41
CA GLY A 127 -2.24 1.31 -14.57
C GLY A 127 -3.62 1.13 -13.94
N GLU A 128 -3.83 0.09 -13.12
CA GLU A 128 -5.08 -0.20 -12.43
C GLU A 128 -4.89 -0.12 -10.91
N LEU A 129 -5.79 0.59 -10.22
CA LEU A 129 -5.82 0.60 -8.76
C LEU A 129 -6.36 -0.76 -8.28
N ILE A 130 -5.50 -1.55 -7.67
CA ILE A 130 -5.86 -2.90 -7.22
C ILE A 130 -6.15 -3.01 -5.73
N SER A 131 -5.68 -2.04 -4.94
CA SER A 131 -5.93 -1.98 -3.50
C SER A 131 -5.82 -0.55 -2.99
N ALA A 132 -6.65 -0.16 -2.03
CA ALA A 132 -6.60 1.15 -1.41
C ALA A 132 -7.24 1.18 -0.01
N ASP A 133 -6.83 2.17 0.79
CA ASP A 133 -7.46 2.54 2.06
C ASP A 133 -8.00 3.96 1.96
N HIS A 134 -9.22 4.18 2.43
CA HIS A 134 -9.70 5.54 2.71
C HIS A 134 -8.85 6.16 3.83
N GLU A 135 -8.49 7.42 3.68
CA GLU A 135 -7.65 8.13 4.64
C GLU A 135 -6.34 7.39 4.98
N TYR A 136 -5.62 6.92 3.97
CA TYR A 136 -4.34 6.25 4.13
C TYR A 136 -3.36 6.99 5.05
N ASN A 137 -3.52 8.29 5.14
CA ASN A 137 -2.78 9.23 5.97
C ASN A 137 -2.88 8.98 7.51
N ARG A 138 -3.65 8.01 7.96
CA ARG A 138 -3.83 7.67 9.39
C ARG A 138 -2.54 7.36 10.16
N TYR A 139 -1.46 7.09 9.45
CA TYR A 139 -0.13 6.87 10.03
C TYR A 139 0.69 8.17 10.19
N ASN A 140 0.05 9.33 10.30
CA ASN A 140 0.69 10.64 10.46
C ASN A 140 1.70 10.97 9.36
N ASN A 141 1.38 10.66 8.10
CA ASN A 141 2.26 10.85 6.95
C ASN A 141 3.61 10.12 7.07
N SER A 142 3.68 9.06 7.88
CA SER A 142 4.92 8.32 8.09
C SER A 142 5.25 7.36 6.95
N MET A 143 4.28 7.04 6.09
CA MET A 143 4.46 6.12 4.96
C MET A 143 4.27 6.87 3.65
N GLY A 144 5.33 6.88 2.86
CA GLY A 144 5.32 7.47 1.52
C GLY A 144 4.97 6.43 0.46
N THR A 145 4.48 6.89 -0.66
CA THR A 145 4.18 6.06 -1.83
C THR A 145 5.11 6.42 -2.97
N PHE A 146 5.79 5.43 -3.51
CA PHE A 146 6.54 5.53 -4.76
C PHE A 146 5.63 5.20 -5.93
N SER A 147 5.66 6.03 -6.96
CA SER A 147 4.84 5.85 -8.16
C SER A 147 5.61 6.19 -9.42
N ILE A 148 5.23 5.59 -10.52
CA ILE A 148 5.66 5.96 -11.87
C ILE A 148 4.40 6.34 -12.65
N ASP A 149 4.37 7.58 -13.16
CA ASP A 149 3.25 8.06 -13.94
C ASP A 149 3.28 7.57 -15.41
N LYS A 150 2.24 7.84 -16.16
CA LYS A 150 2.13 7.47 -17.59
C LYS A 150 3.20 8.11 -18.48
N ASN A 151 3.86 9.19 -18.00
CA ASN A 151 4.95 9.88 -18.68
C ASN A 151 6.34 9.41 -18.22
N ASN A 152 6.44 8.35 -17.39
CA ASN A 152 7.66 7.84 -16.78
C ASN A 152 8.30 8.78 -15.73
N ASN A 153 7.57 9.76 -15.21
CA ASN A 153 8.05 10.55 -14.08
C ASN A 153 7.97 9.73 -12.79
N LEU A 154 9.01 9.86 -11.97
CA LEU A 154 9.08 9.26 -10.65
C LEU A 154 8.44 10.20 -9.63
N LEU A 155 7.50 9.70 -8.84
CA LEU A 155 6.78 10.45 -7.83
C LEU A 155 6.98 9.80 -6.46
N TYR A 156 7.24 10.63 -5.46
CA TYR A 156 7.34 10.25 -4.05
C TYR A 156 6.40 11.16 -3.28
N ASP A 157 5.28 10.64 -2.82
CA ASP A 157 4.27 11.45 -2.14
C ASP A 157 3.49 10.63 -1.11
N PHE A 158 2.72 11.32 -0.28
CA PHE A 158 1.73 10.73 0.62
C PHE A 158 0.36 10.76 -0.05
N TRP A 159 -0.11 9.59 -0.47
CA TRP A 159 -1.39 9.53 -1.16
C TRP A 159 -2.55 9.70 -0.20
N LYS A 160 -3.55 10.43 -0.66
CA LYS A 160 -4.87 10.51 -0.05
C LYS A 160 -5.86 9.77 -0.95
N THR A 161 -6.69 8.91 -0.36
CA THR A 161 -7.71 8.15 -1.07
C THR A 161 -9.07 8.44 -0.48
N ASP A 162 -10.02 8.83 -1.31
CA ASP A 162 -11.43 9.02 -0.97
C ASP A 162 -12.26 8.02 -1.77
N MET A 163 -13.03 7.17 -1.07
CA MET A 163 -13.86 6.12 -1.68
C MET A 163 -15.26 6.18 -1.10
N GLU A 164 -16.26 6.24 -1.96
CA GLU A 164 -17.65 6.31 -1.52
C GLU A 164 -18.61 5.67 -2.53
N ILE A 165 -19.74 5.20 -2.03
CA ILE A 165 -20.84 4.72 -2.83
C ILE A 165 -22.12 5.47 -2.48
N THR A 166 -22.81 5.95 -3.52
CA THR A 166 -24.06 6.72 -3.40
C THR A 166 -25.21 5.90 -3.93
N ALA A 167 -26.22 5.72 -3.11
CA ALA A 167 -27.46 5.06 -3.47
C ALA A 167 -28.34 5.95 -4.39
N SER A 168 -29.30 5.34 -5.10
CA SER A 168 -30.22 6.05 -6.00
C SER A 168 -31.07 7.14 -5.33
N ASN A 169 -31.20 7.12 -4.00
CA ASN A 169 -31.86 8.17 -3.22
C ASN A 169 -30.92 9.32 -2.80
N GLY A 170 -29.66 9.33 -3.30
CA GLY A 170 -28.66 10.36 -3.01
C GLY A 170 -27.93 10.20 -1.67
N LYS A 171 -28.18 9.14 -0.90
CA LYS A 171 -27.45 8.89 0.35
C LYS A 171 -26.12 8.20 0.05
N THR A 172 -25.05 8.72 0.66
CA THR A 172 -23.67 8.27 0.43
C THR A 172 -23.11 7.55 1.65
N MET A 173 -22.34 6.51 1.40
CA MET A 173 -21.58 5.73 2.39
C MET A 173 -20.11 5.68 1.99
N VAL A 174 -19.22 5.94 2.95
CA VAL A 174 -17.77 5.85 2.76
C VAL A 174 -17.35 4.38 2.73
N ILE A 175 -16.53 4.02 1.75
CA ILE A 175 -15.85 2.73 1.67
C ILE A 175 -14.49 2.90 2.35
N SER A 176 -14.24 2.15 3.40
CA SER A 176 -13.01 2.26 4.19
C SER A 176 -11.84 1.56 3.52
N GLN A 177 -12.11 0.45 2.82
CA GLN A 177 -11.08 -0.41 2.26
C GLN A 177 -11.51 -1.02 0.94
N TYR A 178 -10.59 -1.06 -0.01
CA TYR A 178 -10.74 -1.71 -1.30
C TYR A 178 -9.71 -2.84 -1.45
N ASN A 179 -10.19 -4.06 -1.68
CA ASN A 179 -9.36 -5.26 -1.80
C ASN A 179 -8.36 -5.41 -0.65
N LYS A 180 -8.86 -5.32 0.57
CA LYS A 180 -8.15 -5.51 1.83
C LYS A 180 -9.01 -6.24 2.84
N ALA A 181 -8.37 -6.76 3.88
CA ALA A 181 -9.10 -7.22 5.06
C ALA A 181 -9.60 -6.02 5.88
N SER A 182 -10.74 -6.18 6.54
CA SER A 182 -11.22 -5.17 7.48
C SER A 182 -10.28 -5.04 8.68
N PHE A 183 -10.04 -3.79 9.10
CA PHE A 183 -9.29 -3.50 10.33
C PHE A 183 -10.17 -3.37 11.56
N LYS A 184 -11.50 -3.38 11.40
CA LYS A 184 -12.48 -3.16 12.46
C LYS A 184 -13.54 -4.25 12.52
N ASP A 185 -13.14 -5.50 12.26
CA ASP A 185 -14.05 -6.65 12.28
C ASP A 185 -15.34 -6.40 11.46
N TYR A 186 -15.18 -5.78 10.29
CA TYR A 186 -16.26 -5.41 9.35
C TYR A 186 -17.32 -4.45 9.90
N THR A 187 -17.05 -3.72 11.00
CA THR A 187 -17.87 -2.56 11.38
C THR A 187 -17.57 -1.32 10.52
N ASP A 188 -16.45 -1.31 9.81
CA ASP A 188 -16.16 -0.47 8.66
C ASP A 188 -16.78 -1.05 7.38
N VAL A 189 -16.57 -0.38 6.25
CA VAL A 189 -17.09 -0.82 4.95
C VAL A 189 -15.91 -1.30 4.09
N THR A 190 -15.94 -2.56 3.72
CA THR A 190 -14.90 -3.19 2.89
C THR A 190 -15.50 -3.59 1.55
N MET A 191 -14.82 -3.26 0.46
CA MET A 191 -15.23 -3.61 -0.89
C MET A 191 -14.21 -4.57 -1.51
N TRP A 192 -14.68 -5.69 -2.04
CA TRP A 192 -13.86 -6.69 -2.71
C TRP A 192 -14.29 -6.91 -4.16
N CYS A 193 -13.30 -7.11 -5.03
CA CYS A 193 -13.48 -7.67 -6.37
C CYS A 193 -12.74 -9.01 -6.50
N THR A 194 -12.80 -9.63 -7.67
CA THR A 194 -12.19 -10.95 -7.94
C THR A 194 -10.66 -10.95 -7.78
N LYS A 195 -9.99 -9.79 -7.81
CA LYS A 195 -8.56 -9.70 -7.52
C LYS A 195 -8.21 -10.01 -6.06
N TRP A 196 -9.16 -9.78 -5.15
CA TRP A 196 -8.99 -10.13 -3.74
C TRP A 196 -9.36 -11.59 -3.46
N SER A 197 -10.50 -12.02 -3.96
CA SER A 197 -11.02 -13.36 -3.71
C SER A 197 -12.05 -13.74 -4.79
N GLU A 198 -12.18 -15.04 -5.08
CA GLU A 198 -13.25 -15.55 -5.93
C GLU A 198 -14.61 -15.46 -5.23
N TYR A 199 -14.63 -15.60 -3.90
CA TYR A 199 -15.83 -15.59 -3.08
C TYR A 199 -15.78 -14.48 -2.03
N SER A 200 -16.96 -13.98 -1.65
CA SER A 200 -17.15 -13.03 -0.57
C SER A 200 -16.83 -13.66 0.80
N LEU A 201 -16.90 -12.85 1.86
CA LEU A 201 -16.67 -13.33 3.22
C LEU A 201 -17.73 -14.35 3.67
N GLY A 202 -19.01 -14.00 3.50
CA GLY A 202 -20.14 -14.74 4.03
C GLY A 202 -20.25 -14.71 5.55
N ALA A 203 -21.36 -15.20 6.07
CA ALA A 203 -21.57 -15.33 7.51
C ALA A 203 -20.72 -16.46 8.10
N SER A 204 -20.30 -16.28 9.33
CA SER A 204 -19.54 -17.24 10.13
C SER A 204 -19.93 -17.15 11.60
N GLU A 205 -19.46 -18.06 12.44
CA GLU A 205 -19.68 -17.97 13.90
C GLU A 205 -19.15 -16.64 14.47
N LYS A 206 -18.04 -16.13 13.92
CA LYS A 206 -17.47 -14.86 14.34
C LYS A 206 -18.28 -13.65 13.83
N TYR A 207 -18.88 -13.77 12.65
CA TYR A 207 -19.60 -12.70 11.97
C TYR A 207 -20.99 -13.18 11.50
N PRO A 208 -21.91 -13.52 12.42
CA PRO A 208 -23.22 -14.08 12.04
C PRO A 208 -24.16 -13.04 11.40
N ASP A 209 -23.91 -11.76 11.68
CA ASP A 209 -24.70 -10.58 11.28
C ASP A 209 -24.09 -9.81 10.09
N ILE A 210 -23.18 -10.45 9.35
CA ILE A 210 -22.56 -9.80 8.20
C ILE A 210 -23.61 -9.46 7.14
N VAL A 211 -23.55 -8.25 6.60
CA VAL A 211 -24.34 -7.85 5.42
C VAL A 211 -23.39 -7.69 4.25
N GLU A 212 -23.78 -8.30 3.14
CA GLU A 212 -23.08 -8.23 1.87
C GLU A 212 -24.01 -7.66 0.81
N MET A 213 -23.54 -6.60 0.13
CA MET A 213 -24.22 -6.06 -1.04
C MET A 213 -23.44 -6.44 -2.29
N VAL A 214 -24.05 -7.23 -3.15
CA VAL A 214 -23.47 -7.68 -4.42
C VAL A 214 -23.80 -6.67 -5.51
N ILE A 215 -22.79 -6.31 -6.26
CA ILE A 215 -22.85 -5.32 -7.33
C ILE A 215 -22.35 -6.00 -8.61
N GLU A 216 -23.10 -5.89 -9.68
CA GLU A 216 -22.69 -6.35 -11.02
C GLU A 216 -23.02 -5.27 -12.06
N GLY A 217 -21.99 -4.83 -12.81
CA GLY A 217 -22.11 -3.68 -13.68
C GLY A 217 -22.63 -2.46 -12.91
N PRO A 218 -23.65 -1.74 -13.39
CA PRO A 218 -24.16 -0.53 -12.74
C PRO A 218 -25.27 -0.78 -11.70
N PHE A 219 -25.56 -2.02 -11.32
CA PHE A 219 -26.70 -2.35 -10.48
C PHE A 219 -26.33 -3.13 -9.22
N VAL A 220 -27.09 -2.90 -8.16
CA VAL A 220 -27.14 -3.78 -6.99
C VAL A 220 -27.91 -5.04 -7.37
N THR A 221 -27.28 -6.21 -7.32
CA THR A 221 -27.91 -7.48 -7.73
C THR A 221 -28.39 -8.32 -6.56
N ASP A 222 -27.79 -8.14 -5.37
CA ASP A 222 -28.25 -8.82 -4.15
C ASP A 222 -27.89 -8.00 -2.90
N ILE A 223 -28.70 -8.11 -1.84
CA ILE A 223 -28.41 -7.62 -0.49
C ILE A 223 -28.76 -8.73 0.48
N ARG A 224 -27.75 -9.26 1.15
CA ARG A 224 -27.85 -10.50 1.90
C ARG A 224 -27.29 -10.33 3.32
N GLU A 225 -27.97 -10.85 4.30
CA GLU A 225 -27.60 -10.81 5.71
C GLU A 225 -27.48 -12.20 6.29
N GLY A 226 -26.41 -12.49 7.01
CA GLY A 226 -26.22 -13.80 7.66
C GLY A 226 -26.16 -14.99 6.70
N MET A 227 -25.86 -14.77 5.43
CA MET A 227 -25.85 -15.78 4.38
C MET A 227 -24.43 -16.36 4.17
N PRO A 228 -24.28 -17.59 3.67
CA PRO A 228 -22.98 -18.11 3.24
C PRO A 228 -22.32 -17.23 2.17
N SER A 229 -21.00 -17.37 1.98
CA SER A 229 -20.26 -16.64 0.94
C SER A 229 -20.89 -16.81 -0.45
N VAL A 230 -20.74 -15.78 -1.28
CA VAL A 230 -21.23 -15.75 -2.67
C VAL A 230 -20.06 -15.50 -3.61
N LYS A 231 -20.15 -16.03 -4.82
CA LYS A 231 -19.17 -15.74 -5.87
C LYS A 231 -19.20 -14.25 -6.23
N ILE A 232 -18.02 -13.60 -6.21
CA ILE A 232 -17.90 -12.20 -6.61
C ILE A 232 -18.05 -12.09 -8.12
N PRO A 233 -18.92 -11.19 -8.64
CA PRO A 233 -19.08 -10.98 -10.07
C PRO A 233 -17.78 -10.54 -10.75
N GLN A 234 -17.52 -11.01 -11.97
CA GLN A 234 -16.30 -10.66 -12.73
C GLN A 234 -16.20 -9.16 -13.07
N ASN A 235 -17.33 -8.51 -13.33
CA ASN A 235 -17.43 -7.08 -13.60
C ASN A 235 -18.15 -6.36 -12.45
N GLY A 236 -17.84 -6.74 -11.21
CA GLY A 236 -18.52 -6.20 -10.05
C GLY A 236 -17.74 -6.31 -8.76
N TYR A 237 -18.46 -6.08 -7.68
CA TYR A 237 -17.91 -6.00 -6.32
C TYR A 237 -18.85 -6.65 -5.32
N VAL A 238 -18.32 -6.98 -4.15
CA VAL A 238 -19.11 -7.22 -2.95
C VAL A 238 -18.69 -6.23 -1.89
N ILE A 239 -19.66 -5.45 -1.39
CA ILE A 239 -19.46 -4.55 -0.25
C ILE A 239 -19.89 -5.29 1.00
N ILE A 240 -19.01 -5.34 1.99
CA ILE A 240 -19.09 -6.16 3.18
C ILE A 240 -19.04 -5.26 4.40
N THR A 241 -20.01 -5.39 5.28
CA THR A 241 -20.06 -4.62 6.53
C THR A 241 -21.00 -5.25 7.55
N ARG A 242 -21.02 -4.70 8.77
CA ARG A 242 -21.96 -5.05 9.85
C ARG A 242 -22.33 -3.82 10.67
N GLY A 243 -23.28 -3.96 11.60
CA GLY A 243 -23.69 -2.89 12.52
C GLY A 243 -24.34 -1.71 11.80
N LYS A 244 -23.97 -0.47 12.15
CA LYS A 244 -24.60 0.74 11.60
C LYS A 244 -24.53 0.84 10.08
N ASN A 245 -23.43 0.40 9.49
CA ASN A 245 -23.24 0.45 8.04
C ASN A 245 -24.08 -0.61 7.33
N ALA A 246 -24.33 -1.76 7.95
CA ALA A 246 -25.27 -2.76 7.46
C ALA A 246 -26.70 -2.22 7.42
N GLU A 247 -27.14 -1.53 8.49
CA GLU A 247 -28.43 -0.85 8.52
C GLU A 247 -28.52 0.24 7.44
N PHE A 248 -27.42 0.98 7.22
CA PHE A 248 -27.39 1.96 6.15
C PHE A 248 -27.60 1.32 4.76
N ILE A 249 -26.96 0.18 4.48
CA ILE A 249 -27.15 -0.56 3.22
C ILE A 249 -28.62 -0.97 3.07
N LYS A 250 -29.17 -1.66 4.07
CA LYS A 250 -30.57 -2.16 4.02
C LYS A 250 -31.62 -1.04 3.83
N ASN A 251 -31.35 0.13 4.39
CA ASN A 251 -32.30 1.25 4.34
C ASN A 251 -32.20 2.10 3.06
N ASN A 252 -31.06 2.12 2.37
CA ASN A 252 -30.83 3.04 1.28
C ASN A 252 -30.60 2.39 -0.08
N PHE A 253 -30.09 1.18 -0.12
CA PHE A 253 -29.89 0.44 -1.37
C PHE A 253 -31.04 -0.56 -1.61
N LYS A 254 -31.32 -0.84 -2.88
CA LYS A 254 -32.34 -1.82 -3.28
C LYS A 254 -31.81 -2.67 -4.43
N VAL A 255 -32.15 -3.95 -4.42
CA VAL A 255 -31.87 -4.84 -5.55
C VAL A 255 -32.51 -4.29 -6.83
N GLY A 256 -31.76 -4.31 -7.92
CA GLY A 256 -32.14 -3.74 -9.20
C GLY A 256 -31.92 -2.24 -9.33
N SER A 257 -31.52 -1.52 -8.25
CA SER A 257 -31.28 -0.08 -8.32
C SER A 257 -29.85 0.25 -8.79
N PRO A 258 -29.67 1.34 -9.54
CA PRO A 258 -28.35 1.87 -9.85
C PRO A 258 -27.73 2.53 -8.62
N PHE A 259 -26.44 2.71 -8.67
CA PHE A 259 -25.63 3.40 -7.69
C PHE A 259 -24.54 4.23 -8.40
N LEU A 260 -23.86 5.12 -7.66
CA LEU A 260 -22.65 5.78 -8.10
C LEU A 260 -21.50 5.36 -7.18
N LEU A 261 -20.45 4.78 -7.76
CA LEU A 261 -19.19 4.47 -7.06
C LEU A 261 -18.16 5.53 -7.45
N SER A 262 -17.54 6.15 -6.46
CA SER A 262 -16.44 7.10 -6.64
C SER A 262 -15.20 6.61 -5.90
N ILE A 263 -14.10 6.49 -6.62
CA ILE A 263 -12.78 6.17 -6.07
C ILE A 263 -11.80 7.20 -6.62
N THR A 264 -11.38 8.12 -5.78
CA THR A 264 -10.44 9.18 -6.15
C THR A 264 -9.19 9.14 -5.27
N THR A 265 -8.05 9.46 -5.84
CA THR A 265 -6.80 9.57 -5.10
C THR A 265 -6.09 10.88 -5.43
N ARG A 266 -5.22 11.31 -4.54
CA ARG A 266 -4.29 12.43 -4.76
C ARG A 266 -2.89 11.98 -4.35
N PRO A 267 -1.92 11.87 -5.27
CA PRO A 267 -2.03 12.04 -6.75
C PRO A 267 -3.11 11.14 -7.38
N ASN A 268 -3.62 11.52 -8.58
CA ASN A 268 -4.64 10.74 -9.28
C ASN A 268 -4.07 9.40 -9.74
N TRP A 269 -4.67 8.29 -9.30
CA TRP A 269 -4.21 6.94 -9.64
C TRP A 269 -4.33 6.63 -11.14
N GLU A 270 -5.30 7.25 -11.83
CA GLU A 270 -5.51 7.06 -13.26
C GLU A 270 -4.33 7.58 -14.10
N ASP A 271 -3.50 8.48 -13.55
CA ASP A 271 -2.30 8.97 -14.22
C ASP A 271 -1.07 8.06 -13.97
N MET A 272 -1.18 7.05 -13.13
CA MET A 272 -0.08 6.19 -12.73
C MET A 272 -0.02 4.91 -13.55
N LYS A 273 1.20 4.45 -13.86
CA LYS A 273 1.48 3.09 -14.34
C LYS A 273 1.56 2.11 -13.18
N MET A 274 2.23 2.52 -12.12
CA MET A 274 2.41 1.70 -10.94
C MET A 274 2.52 2.56 -9.68
N SER A 275 2.14 2.00 -8.55
CA SER A 275 2.45 2.56 -7.24
C SER A 275 2.68 1.47 -6.20
N VAL A 276 3.50 1.78 -5.23
CA VAL A 276 3.78 0.92 -4.09
C VAL A 276 4.08 1.77 -2.86
N THR A 277 3.56 1.33 -1.73
CA THR A 277 3.76 2.04 -0.47
C THR A 277 5.01 1.57 0.25
N GLY A 278 5.78 2.53 0.74
CA GLY A 278 6.95 2.32 1.60
C GLY A 278 6.76 2.92 2.99
N SER A 279 7.87 3.18 3.66
CA SER A 279 7.92 3.92 4.93
C SER A 279 8.13 5.43 4.67
N ALA A 280 8.73 6.13 5.61
CA ALA A 280 9.08 7.53 5.44
C ALA A 280 10.01 7.75 4.24
N ILE A 281 9.85 8.88 3.57
CA ILE A 281 10.73 9.29 2.47
C ILE A 281 12.06 9.77 3.10
N LEU A 282 13.14 9.03 2.86
CA LEU A 282 14.46 9.34 3.40
C LEU A 282 15.23 10.35 2.54
N VAL A 283 15.03 10.29 1.22
CA VAL A 283 15.69 11.15 0.23
C VAL A 283 14.70 11.52 -0.85
N LYS A 284 14.63 12.79 -1.20
CA LYS A 284 13.87 13.31 -2.34
C LYS A 284 14.78 13.72 -3.47
#